data_a87d4fa3ce41be1b60141e8c57eca471
#
_entry.id   a87d4fa3ce41be1b60141e8c57eca471
#
_cell.length_a   1.000
_cell.length_b   1.000
_cell.length_c   1.000
_cell.angle_alpha   90.00
_cell.angle_beta   90.00
_cell.angle_gamma   90.00
#
_symmetry.space_group_name_H-M   'P 1'
#
loop_
_entity.id
_entity.type
_entity.pdbx_description
1 polymer ?
#
loop_
_entity_poly.entity_id
_entity_poly.type
_entity_poly.pdbx_seq_one_letter_code
_entity_poly.pdbx_strand_id
1 'polypeptide(L)'
;MTSELNCDAVFEMKNLYYTGNYYDCSLKATKLKEKTTSIDVKLQCDYFIHRSNIAQGMFSITLADISSSETSPELFAVRMVAEYLEKTEKRQCTHLCIILLSHYIVIHVYYRADIVQNFTKIANRFHWNSAVIFAIAKILHHEQFCFVSNIKAKIKYEDSLRYLHVCGKSLDCLYLTTLSLLAIGQVVEAKETVAKMQRLDDDNVIAHMASAAVKMFLGNENIQDAFYIFKELQEKYGSSALLQNAVLCCFVLQGKYGEAEEIANDNMKNFSQNPEVFINAIVVSLIQGKSYETVKRYVHLMKEKFACHLWTTDLKEKENEFDRLCETFTT
;
A
#
# COMPACT_ATOMS: atom_id res chain seq x y z
N MET A 1 -26.86 -23.31 8.58
CA MET A 1 -25.88 -23.24 9.69
C MET A 1 -24.41 -23.33 9.22
N THR A 2 -23.95 -24.34 8.47
CA THR A 2 -22.54 -24.42 8.03
C THR A 2 -22.15 -23.40 6.95
N SER A 3 -23.05 -23.00 6.07
CA SER A 3 -22.80 -21.98 5.03
C SER A 3 -22.74 -20.55 5.58
N GLU A 4 -23.59 -20.23 6.54
CA GLU A 4 -23.61 -18.92 7.22
C GLU A 4 -22.38 -18.72 8.09
N LEU A 5 -21.99 -19.72 8.89
CA LEU A 5 -20.76 -19.72 9.67
C LEU A 5 -19.48 -19.54 8.82
N ASN A 6 -19.48 -20.07 7.59
CA ASN A 6 -18.37 -19.85 6.67
C ASN A 6 -18.37 -18.43 6.10
N CYS A 7 -19.53 -17.80 5.87
CA CYS A 7 -19.65 -16.44 5.38
C CYS A 7 -19.09 -15.43 6.40
N ASP A 8 -19.50 -15.55 7.66
CA ASP A 8 -19.04 -14.67 8.75
C ASP A 8 -17.54 -14.82 8.98
N ALA A 9 -17.00 -16.05 8.95
CA ALA A 9 -15.59 -16.28 9.13
C ALA A 9 -14.74 -15.71 7.98
N VAL A 10 -15.24 -15.77 6.74
CA VAL A 10 -14.61 -15.16 5.57
C VAL A 10 -14.64 -13.63 5.67
N PHE A 11 -15.75 -13.06 6.11
CA PHE A 11 -15.91 -11.63 6.31
C PHE A 11 -14.92 -11.10 7.36
N GLU A 12 -14.84 -11.77 8.50
CA GLU A 12 -13.90 -11.40 9.56
C GLU A 12 -12.43 -11.53 9.14
N MET A 13 -12.08 -12.58 8.40
CA MET A 13 -10.75 -12.75 7.80
C MET A 13 -10.38 -11.57 6.88
N LYS A 14 -11.31 -11.14 6.02
CA LYS A 14 -11.12 -9.99 5.11
C LYS A 14 -10.89 -8.71 5.90
N ASN A 15 -11.67 -8.48 6.94
CA ASN A 15 -11.57 -7.29 7.78
C ASN A 15 -10.23 -7.21 8.52
N LEU A 16 -9.71 -8.33 9.03
CA LEU A 16 -8.37 -8.41 9.60
C LEU A 16 -7.28 -8.02 8.58
N TYR A 17 -7.42 -8.47 7.33
CA TYR A 17 -6.48 -8.05 6.28
C TYR A 17 -6.53 -6.54 6.02
N TYR A 18 -7.72 -5.95 5.85
CA TYR A 18 -7.86 -4.53 5.53
C TYR A 18 -7.46 -3.61 6.69
N THR A 19 -7.57 -4.08 7.91
CA THR A 19 -7.09 -3.34 9.10
C THR A 19 -5.58 -3.49 9.35
N GLY A 20 -4.87 -4.29 8.54
CA GLY A 20 -3.41 -4.49 8.65
C GLY A 20 -2.98 -5.56 9.65
N ASN A 21 -3.91 -6.39 10.16
CA ASN A 21 -3.63 -7.53 11.05
C ASN A 21 -3.33 -8.78 10.22
N TYR A 22 -2.24 -8.72 9.44
CA TYR A 22 -1.91 -9.74 8.43
C TYR A 22 -1.63 -11.12 9.02
N TYR A 23 -0.97 -11.17 10.19
CA TYR A 23 -0.69 -12.43 10.87
C TYR A 23 -1.98 -13.15 11.29
N ASP A 24 -2.88 -12.43 11.96
CA ASP A 24 -4.16 -12.99 12.42
C ASP A 24 -5.06 -13.37 11.24
N CYS A 25 -5.02 -12.59 10.15
CA CYS A 25 -5.69 -12.93 8.90
C CYS A 25 -5.18 -14.27 8.36
N SER A 26 -3.87 -14.47 8.24
CA SER A 26 -3.29 -15.73 7.76
C SER A 26 -3.63 -16.91 8.66
N LEU A 27 -3.53 -16.73 9.97
CA LEU A 27 -3.87 -17.78 10.95
C LEU A 27 -5.35 -18.19 10.85
N LYS A 28 -6.25 -17.20 10.72
CA LYS A 28 -7.69 -17.45 10.61
C LYS A 28 -8.03 -18.09 9.26
N ALA A 29 -7.41 -17.64 8.18
CA ALA A 29 -7.57 -18.22 6.85
C ALA A 29 -7.14 -19.69 6.80
N THR A 30 -6.00 -20.04 7.40
CA THR A 30 -5.51 -21.42 7.49
C THR A 30 -6.49 -22.32 8.25
N LYS A 31 -6.96 -21.87 9.42
CA LYS A 31 -7.95 -22.61 10.21
C LYS A 31 -9.28 -22.80 9.48
N LEU A 32 -9.72 -21.80 8.72
CA LEU A 32 -10.95 -21.86 7.94
C LEU A 32 -10.79 -22.83 6.75
N LYS A 33 -9.64 -22.79 6.07
CA LYS A 33 -9.31 -23.68 4.94
C LYS A 33 -9.36 -25.15 5.34
N GLU A 34 -8.87 -25.50 6.54
CA GLU A 34 -8.90 -26.87 7.07
C GLU A 34 -10.33 -27.36 7.38
N LYS A 35 -11.19 -26.46 7.85
CA LYS A 35 -12.57 -26.79 8.26
C LYS A 35 -13.57 -26.81 7.11
N THR A 36 -13.31 -26.08 6.03
CA THR A 36 -14.27 -25.95 4.92
C THR A 36 -14.07 -27.01 3.85
N THR A 37 -15.19 -27.46 3.26
CA THR A 37 -15.17 -28.31 2.08
C THR A 37 -15.40 -27.54 0.77
N SER A 38 -15.84 -26.27 0.86
CA SER A 38 -16.11 -25.42 -0.30
C SER A 38 -14.80 -25.01 -1.00
N ILE A 39 -14.72 -25.26 -2.30
CA ILE A 39 -13.58 -24.90 -3.14
C ILE A 39 -13.43 -23.39 -3.23
N ASP A 40 -14.52 -22.65 -3.36
CA ASP A 40 -14.49 -21.17 -3.46
C ASP A 40 -13.99 -20.53 -2.17
N VAL A 41 -14.39 -21.05 -1.00
CA VAL A 41 -13.91 -20.56 0.29
C VAL A 41 -12.43 -20.89 0.46
N LYS A 42 -11.97 -22.06 0.04
CA LYS A 42 -10.54 -22.42 0.06
C LYS A 42 -9.72 -21.48 -0.81
N LEU A 43 -10.19 -21.18 -2.01
CA LEU A 43 -9.52 -20.23 -2.91
C LEU A 43 -9.43 -18.83 -2.29
N GLN A 44 -10.50 -18.35 -1.65
CA GLN A 44 -10.47 -17.07 -0.93
C GLN A 44 -9.47 -17.10 0.24
N CYS A 45 -9.40 -18.19 1.00
CA CYS A 45 -8.42 -18.34 2.06
C CYS A 45 -6.98 -18.25 1.50
N ASP A 46 -6.67 -18.99 0.45
CA ASP A 46 -5.35 -18.95 -0.20
C ASP A 46 -5.03 -17.56 -0.72
N TYR A 47 -5.99 -16.90 -1.36
CA TYR A 47 -5.85 -15.53 -1.83
C TYR A 47 -5.45 -14.55 -0.73
N PHE A 48 -6.11 -14.61 0.45
CA PHE A 48 -5.81 -13.71 1.56
C PHE A 48 -4.55 -14.11 2.34
N ILE A 49 -4.20 -15.42 2.44
CA ILE A 49 -2.92 -15.87 2.99
C ILE A 49 -1.76 -15.25 2.19
N HIS A 50 -1.78 -15.42 0.88
CA HIS A 50 -0.68 -14.92 0.04
C HIS A 50 -0.64 -13.38 -0.03
N ARG A 51 -1.79 -12.71 -0.02
CA ARG A 51 -1.84 -11.24 0.11
C ARG A 51 -1.23 -10.76 1.43
N SER A 52 -1.48 -11.48 2.52
CA SER A 52 -0.90 -11.18 3.84
C SER A 52 0.60 -11.43 3.87
N ASN A 53 1.09 -12.49 3.22
CA ASN A 53 2.52 -12.75 3.06
C ASN A 53 3.21 -11.61 2.28
N ILE A 54 2.61 -11.15 1.20
CA ILE A 54 3.12 -10.01 0.41
C ILE A 54 3.16 -8.74 1.25
N ALA A 55 2.12 -8.46 2.04
CA ALA A 55 2.06 -7.27 2.89
C ALA A 55 3.12 -7.30 4.02
N GLN A 56 3.60 -8.49 4.40
CA GLN A 56 4.69 -8.71 5.35
C GLN A 56 6.08 -8.80 4.69
N GLY A 57 6.19 -8.60 3.38
CA GLY A 57 7.45 -8.70 2.64
C GLY A 57 7.94 -10.13 2.36
N MET A 58 7.11 -11.15 2.63
CA MET A 58 7.46 -12.57 2.45
C MET A 58 7.18 -13.03 1.01
N PHE A 59 7.76 -12.38 0.01
CA PHE A 59 7.48 -12.64 -1.41
C PHE A 59 7.90 -14.04 -1.85
N SER A 60 9.04 -14.54 -1.37
CA SER A 60 9.60 -15.85 -1.73
C SER A 60 8.68 -17.01 -1.36
N ILE A 61 7.96 -16.92 -0.24
CA ILE A 61 6.98 -17.93 0.17
C ILE A 61 5.84 -17.98 -0.85
N THR A 62 5.26 -16.83 -1.19
CA THR A 62 4.18 -16.73 -2.18
C THR A 62 4.61 -17.27 -3.54
N LEU A 63 5.85 -16.99 -3.96
CA LEU A 63 6.37 -17.44 -5.27
C LEU A 63 6.69 -18.93 -5.30
N ALA A 64 7.03 -19.53 -4.16
CA ALA A 64 7.23 -20.97 -4.05
C ALA A 64 5.90 -21.75 -4.07
N ASP A 65 4.87 -21.21 -3.41
CA ASP A 65 3.59 -21.89 -3.25
C ASP A 65 2.70 -21.78 -4.51
N ILE A 66 2.71 -20.64 -5.21
CA ILE A 66 1.89 -20.43 -6.40
C ILE A 66 2.71 -20.73 -7.66
N SER A 67 2.26 -21.67 -8.48
CA SER A 67 2.91 -22.01 -9.76
C SER A 67 2.87 -20.87 -10.77
N SER A 68 3.86 -20.77 -11.65
CA SER A 68 3.86 -19.84 -12.80
C SER A 68 2.79 -20.17 -13.85
N SER A 69 2.30 -21.42 -13.86
CA SER A 69 1.23 -21.91 -14.74
C SER A 69 -0.14 -21.83 -14.11
N GLU A 70 -0.30 -21.12 -12.98
CA GLU A 70 -1.55 -21.00 -12.25
C GLU A 70 -2.70 -20.53 -13.17
N THR A 71 -3.84 -21.19 -13.07
CA THR A 71 -5.03 -20.94 -13.89
C THR A 71 -6.07 -20.08 -13.18
N SER A 72 -6.04 -20.06 -11.82
CA SER A 72 -6.91 -19.19 -11.04
C SER A 72 -6.50 -17.73 -11.21
N PRO A 73 -7.40 -16.85 -11.68
CA PRO A 73 -7.07 -15.43 -11.87
C PRO A 73 -6.66 -14.74 -10.57
N GLU A 74 -7.24 -15.13 -9.44
CA GLU A 74 -6.96 -14.54 -8.11
C GLU A 74 -5.53 -14.86 -7.66
N LEU A 75 -5.12 -16.12 -7.71
CA LEU A 75 -3.79 -16.54 -7.32
C LEU A 75 -2.72 -16.05 -8.32
N PHE A 76 -3.05 -16.08 -9.62
CA PHE A 76 -2.17 -15.50 -10.64
C PHE A 76 -1.92 -14.00 -10.38
N ALA A 77 -2.97 -13.24 -10.03
CA ALA A 77 -2.87 -11.81 -9.71
C ALA A 77 -1.93 -11.56 -8.52
N VAL A 78 -2.06 -12.36 -7.46
CA VAL A 78 -1.20 -12.27 -6.28
C VAL A 78 0.24 -12.60 -6.62
N ARG A 79 0.48 -13.68 -7.38
CA ARG A 79 1.82 -14.03 -7.85
C ARG A 79 2.46 -12.90 -8.68
N MET A 80 1.71 -12.29 -9.60
CA MET A 80 2.19 -11.17 -10.42
C MET A 80 2.67 -10.00 -9.57
N VAL A 81 1.93 -9.64 -8.49
CA VAL A 81 2.35 -8.60 -7.55
C VAL A 81 3.61 -9.01 -6.79
N ALA A 82 3.69 -10.26 -6.32
CA ALA A 82 4.87 -10.78 -5.62
C ALA A 82 6.13 -10.74 -6.50
N GLU A 83 6.04 -11.20 -7.75
CA GLU A 83 7.15 -11.15 -8.73
C GLU A 83 7.61 -9.71 -9.01
N TYR A 84 6.67 -8.78 -9.13
CA TYR A 84 6.98 -7.37 -9.34
C TYR A 84 7.72 -6.78 -8.14
N LEU A 85 7.22 -6.98 -6.92
CA LEU A 85 7.81 -6.42 -5.70
C LEU A 85 9.19 -7.05 -5.40
N GLU A 86 9.34 -8.36 -5.55
CA GLU A 86 10.64 -9.05 -5.38
C GLU A 86 11.69 -8.53 -6.38
N LYS A 87 11.31 -8.36 -7.65
CA LYS A 87 12.21 -7.79 -8.67
C LYS A 87 12.58 -6.34 -8.37
N THR A 88 11.64 -5.55 -7.84
CA THR A 88 11.87 -4.16 -7.47
C THR A 88 12.84 -4.07 -6.29
N GLU A 89 12.65 -4.89 -5.26
CA GLU A 89 13.54 -4.96 -4.11
C GLU A 89 14.95 -5.40 -4.52
N LYS A 90 15.09 -6.45 -5.33
CA LYS A 90 16.39 -6.91 -5.85
C LYS A 90 17.07 -5.85 -6.73
N ARG A 91 16.34 -5.12 -7.58
CA ARG A 91 16.90 -4.04 -8.40
C ARG A 91 17.40 -2.88 -7.55
N GLN A 92 16.69 -2.48 -6.52
CA GLN A 92 17.12 -1.42 -5.61
C GLN A 92 18.40 -1.82 -4.86
N CYS A 93 18.54 -3.09 -4.47
CA CYS A 93 19.77 -3.60 -3.86
C CYS A 93 20.96 -3.66 -4.84
N THR A 94 20.71 -3.91 -6.14
CA THR A 94 21.78 -3.98 -7.18
C THR A 94 22.15 -2.61 -7.74
N HIS A 95 21.29 -1.59 -7.67
CA HIS A 95 21.58 -0.23 -8.11
C HIS A 95 22.71 0.47 -7.32
N LEU A 96 23.09 -0.07 -6.18
CA LEU A 96 24.29 0.37 -5.45
C LEU A 96 25.61 0.13 -6.23
N CYS A 97 25.58 -0.62 -7.33
CA CYS A 97 26.78 -1.00 -8.08
C CYS A 97 26.92 -0.44 -9.51
N ILE A 98 25.90 0.24 -10.08
CA ILE A 98 25.99 0.67 -11.49
C ILE A 98 25.54 2.12 -11.66
N ILE A 99 26.45 3.05 -11.46
CA ILE A 99 26.35 4.44 -11.93
C ILE A 99 26.76 4.48 -13.41
N LEU A 100 25.78 4.37 -14.33
CA LEU A 100 25.95 4.81 -15.73
C LEU A 100 24.63 5.45 -16.22
N LEU A 101 24.57 6.74 -16.13
CA LEU A 101 23.40 7.61 -16.10
C LEU A 101 22.80 8.00 -17.46
N SER A 102 23.28 7.58 -18.61
CA SER A 102 22.83 8.10 -19.91
C SER A 102 21.83 7.21 -20.67
N HIS A 103 21.71 5.93 -20.33
CA HIS A 103 20.84 4.97 -21.05
C HIS A 103 19.50 4.70 -20.36
N TYR A 104 19.31 5.19 -19.13
CA TYR A 104 18.17 4.82 -18.27
C TYR A 104 16.83 5.42 -18.75
N ILE A 105 16.83 6.62 -19.30
CA ILE A 105 15.62 7.31 -19.75
C ILE A 105 15.01 6.63 -20.98
N VAL A 106 15.83 6.19 -21.91
CA VAL A 106 15.38 5.55 -23.16
C VAL A 106 14.85 4.14 -22.89
N ILE A 107 15.54 3.36 -22.04
CA ILE A 107 15.10 2.01 -21.65
C ILE A 107 13.78 2.06 -20.87
N HIS A 108 13.57 3.07 -20.03
CA HIS A 108 12.34 3.18 -19.22
C HIS A 108 11.10 3.53 -20.06
N VAL A 109 11.25 4.33 -21.13
CA VAL A 109 10.14 4.66 -22.04
C VAL A 109 9.77 3.45 -22.91
N TYR A 110 10.76 2.69 -23.42
CA TYR A 110 10.53 1.45 -24.17
C TYR A 110 9.93 0.33 -23.29
N TYR A 111 10.45 0.15 -22.08
CA TYR A 111 9.92 -0.85 -21.12
C TYR A 111 8.46 -0.56 -20.72
N ARG A 112 8.06 0.70 -20.71
CA ARG A 112 6.70 1.12 -20.36
C ARG A 112 5.65 0.71 -21.40
N ALA A 113 5.96 0.86 -22.68
CA ALA A 113 5.04 0.44 -23.75
C ALA A 113 4.84 -1.08 -23.74
N ASP A 114 5.90 -1.85 -23.50
CA ASP A 114 5.87 -3.30 -23.39
C ASP A 114 5.11 -3.76 -22.12
N ILE A 115 5.29 -3.08 -20.99
CA ILE A 115 4.57 -3.39 -19.74
C ILE A 115 3.06 -3.17 -19.90
N VAL A 116 2.65 -2.05 -20.47
CA VAL A 116 1.23 -1.74 -20.69
C VAL A 116 0.60 -2.73 -21.69
N GLN A 117 1.32 -3.06 -22.76
CA GLN A 117 0.83 -4.08 -23.72
C GLN A 117 0.74 -5.47 -23.08
N ASN A 118 1.70 -5.83 -22.23
CA ASN A 118 1.67 -7.10 -21.51
C ASN A 118 0.53 -7.14 -20.49
N PHE A 119 0.25 -6.05 -19.76
CA PHE A 119 -0.90 -5.96 -18.85
C PHE A 119 -2.22 -6.11 -19.59
N THR A 120 -2.37 -5.48 -20.76
CA THR A 120 -3.58 -5.65 -21.57
C THR A 120 -3.75 -7.10 -22.05
N LYS A 121 -2.67 -7.78 -22.47
CA LYS A 121 -2.71 -9.19 -22.82
C LYS A 121 -3.10 -10.08 -21.63
N ILE A 122 -2.56 -9.80 -20.46
CA ILE A 122 -2.91 -10.51 -19.22
C ILE A 122 -4.37 -10.27 -18.85
N ALA A 123 -4.84 -9.03 -18.87
CA ALA A 123 -6.22 -8.69 -18.57
C ALA A 123 -7.19 -9.41 -19.53
N ASN A 124 -6.88 -9.46 -20.83
CA ASN A 124 -7.66 -10.17 -21.85
C ASN A 124 -7.65 -11.68 -21.60
N ARG A 125 -6.51 -12.27 -21.21
CA ARG A 125 -6.40 -13.71 -20.89
C ARG A 125 -7.35 -14.13 -19.76
N PHE A 126 -7.53 -13.29 -18.77
CA PHE A 126 -8.39 -13.57 -17.63
C PHE A 126 -9.75 -12.85 -17.67
N HIS A 127 -10.22 -12.48 -18.87
CA HIS A 127 -11.54 -11.88 -19.10
C HIS A 127 -11.82 -10.68 -18.19
N TRP A 128 -10.79 -9.84 -17.97
CA TRP A 128 -10.87 -8.65 -17.12
C TRP A 128 -11.33 -8.93 -15.68
N ASN A 129 -10.87 -10.04 -15.10
CA ASN A 129 -11.16 -10.38 -13.71
C ASN A 129 -10.71 -9.27 -12.77
N SER A 130 -11.54 -8.97 -11.74
CA SER A 130 -11.30 -7.85 -10.81
C SER A 130 -10.00 -7.97 -10.03
N ALA A 131 -9.59 -9.18 -9.63
CA ALA A 131 -8.35 -9.40 -8.92
C ALA A 131 -7.12 -9.10 -9.79
N VAL A 132 -7.16 -9.49 -11.08
CA VAL A 132 -6.09 -9.22 -12.05
C VAL A 132 -5.99 -7.73 -12.32
N ILE A 133 -7.13 -7.04 -12.51
CA ILE A 133 -7.15 -5.59 -12.73
C ILE A 133 -6.65 -4.84 -11.50
N PHE A 134 -7.07 -5.24 -10.30
CA PHE A 134 -6.58 -4.67 -9.06
C PHE A 134 -5.06 -4.83 -8.92
N ALA A 135 -4.52 -6.00 -9.26
CA ALA A 135 -3.08 -6.24 -9.23
C ALA A 135 -2.30 -5.37 -10.22
N ILE A 136 -2.79 -5.24 -11.47
CA ILE A 136 -2.21 -4.35 -12.49
C ILE A 136 -2.23 -2.90 -11.99
N ALA A 137 -3.38 -2.44 -11.51
CA ALA A 137 -3.53 -1.07 -11.02
C ALA A 137 -2.65 -0.80 -9.79
N LYS A 138 -2.50 -1.79 -8.89
CA LYS A 138 -1.61 -1.69 -7.72
C LYS A 138 -0.14 -1.60 -8.13
N ILE A 139 0.30 -2.34 -9.13
CA ILE A 139 1.66 -2.25 -9.68
C ILE A 139 1.88 -0.86 -10.28
N LEU A 140 0.96 -0.37 -11.11
CA LEU A 140 1.03 0.96 -11.70
C LEU A 140 1.02 2.06 -10.64
N HIS A 141 0.25 1.90 -9.57
CA HIS A 141 0.21 2.81 -8.44
C HIS A 141 1.53 2.79 -7.64
N HIS A 142 2.14 1.64 -7.44
CA HIS A 142 3.41 1.49 -6.72
C HIS A 142 4.59 2.11 -7.50
N GLU A 143 4.64 1.96 -8.82
CA GLU A 143 5.69 2.55 -9.65
C GLU A 143 5.77 4.08 -9.58
N GLN A 144 4.75 4.74 -9.05
CA GLN A 144 4.69 6.20 -8.96
C GLN A 144 5.50 6.75 -7.80
N PHE A 145 5.59 6.01 -6.69
CA PHE A 145 6.46 6.37 -5.58
C PHE A 145 7.94 6.37 -5.97
N CYS A 146 8.30 5.63 -7.02
CA CYS A 146 9.69 5.54 -7.51
C CYS A 146 10.14 6.74 -8.36
N PHE A 147 9.29 7.74 -8.67
CA PHE A 147 9.64 8.85 -9.56
C PHE A 147 9.16 10.22 -9.07
N VAL A 148 10.08 10.98 -8.54
CA VAL A 148 9.90 12.30 -7.92
C VAL A 148 9.78 13.44 -8.94
N SER A 149 9.07 13.29 -10.04
CA SER A 149 8.68 14.46 -10.83
C SER A 149 7.16 14.53 -10.96
N ASN A 150 6.56 15.55 -10.35
CA ASN A 150 5.10 15.76 -10.25
C ASN A 150 4.29 15.53 -11.55
N ILE A 151 4.87 15.77 -12.71
CA ILE A 151 4.18 15.62 -14.00
C ILE A 151 4.10 14.14 -14.42
N LYS A 152 5.15 13.35 -14.23
CA LYS A 152 5.17 11.91 -14.60
C LYS A 152 4.33 11.05 -13.65
N ALA A 153 4.25 11.43 -12.37
CA ALA A 153 3.38 10.76 -11.42
C ALA A 153 1.90 10.84 -11.83
N LYS A 154 1.41 12.03 -12.20
CA LYS A 154 0.02 12.23 -12.61
C LYS A 154 -0.41 11.31 -13.76
N ILE A 155 0.42 11.15 -14.79
CA ILE A 155 0.11 10.31 -15.95
C ILE A 155 -0.07 8.84 -15.57
N LYS A 156 0.68 8.34 -14.59
CA LYS A 156 0.58 6.93 -14.15
C LYS A 156 -0.67 6.67 -13.31
N TYR A 157 -1.13 7.63 -12.50
CA TYR A 157 -2.42 7.53 -11.81
C TYR A 157 -3.57 7.48 -12.82
N GLU A 158 -3.49 8.23 -13.90
CA GLU A 158 -4.47 8.17 -14.98
C GLU A 158 -4.50 6.77 -15.65
N ASP A 159 -3.34 6.16 -15.90
CA ASP A 159 -3.27 4.80 -16.45
C ASP A 159 -3.86 3.77 -15.46
N SER A 160 -3.55 3.88 -14.17
CA SER A 160 -4.17 3.04 -13.13
C SER A 160 -5.69 3.20 -13.12
N LEU A 161 -6.20 4.44 -13.16
CA LEU A 161 -7.63 4.73 -13.17
C LEU A 161 -8.34 4.17 -14.41
N ARG A 162 -7.68 4.15 -15.58
CA ARG A 162 -8.26 3.53 -16.79
C ARG A 162 -8.54 2.04 -16.61
N TYR A 163 -7.62 1.29 -15.98
CA TYR A 163 -7.85 -0.12 -15.66
C TYR A 163 -8.94 -0.28 -14.60
N LEU A 164 -8.89 0.51 -13.52
CA LEU A 164 -9.84 0.43 -12.42
C LEU A 164 -11.28 0.76 -12.84
N HIS A 165 -11.46 1.64 -13.82
CA HIS A 165 -12.79 2.01 -14.32
C HIS A 165 -13.58 0.81 -14.86
N VAL A 166 -12.92 -0.22 -15.38
CA VAL A 166 -13.55 -1.44 -15.90
C VAL A 166 -14.18 -2.26 -14.77
N CYS A 167 -13.65 -2.19 -13.54
CA CYS A 167 -14.07 -3.00 -12.38
C CYS A 167 -14.92 -2.24 -11.37
N GLY A 168 -15.83 -1.40 -11.82
CA GLY A 168 -16.61 -0.47 -11.01
C GLY A 168 -17.51 -1.06 -9.90
N LYS A 169 -17.50 -2.37 -9.65
CA LYS A 169 -18.27 -3.04 -8.59
C LYS A 169 -17.40 -3.70 -7.51
N SER A 170 -16.09 -3.82 -7.71
CA SER A 170 -15.19 -4.41 -6.72
C SER A 170 -14.78 -3.36 -5.69
N LEU A 171 -15.02 -3.61 -4.40
CA LEU A 171 -14.64 -2.70 -3.31
C LEU A 171 -13.14 -2.44 -3.26
N ASP A 172 -12.29 -3.46 -3.49
CA ASP A 172 -10.83 -3.28 -3.59
C ASP A 172 -10.45 -2.30 -4.71
N CYS A 173 -11.07 -2.44 -5.90
CA CYS A 173 -10.82 -1.55 -7.03
C CYS A 173 -11.31 -0.12 -6.75
N LEU A 174 -12.48 0.03 -6.16
CA LEU A 174 -13.03 1.34 -5.77
C LEU A 174 -12.17 2.02 -4.70
N TYR A 175 -11.65 1.26 -3.74
CA TYR A 175 -10.71 1.78 -2.74
C TYR A 175 -9.44 2.34 -3.38
N LEU A 176 -8.81 1.57 -4.26
CA LEU A 176 -7.61 2.02 -4.97
C LEU A 176 -7.92 3.20 -5.92
N THR A 177 -9.12 3.24 -6.52
CA THR A 177 -9.61 4.39 -7.29
C THR A 177 -9.68 5.64 -6.41
N THR A 178 -10.27 5.53 -5.21
CA THR A 178 -10.36 6.64 -4.25
C THR A 178 -8.97 7.17 -3.89
N LEU A 179 -8.03 6.29 -3.55
CA LEU A 179 -6.65 6.69 -3.23
C LEU A 179 -5.95 7.37 -4.43
N SER A 180 -6.13 6.83 -5.64
CA SER A 180 -5.57 7.41 -6.85
C SER A 180 -6.15 8.80 -7.16
N LEU A 181 -7.45 8.98 -6.98
CA LEU A 181 -8.14 10.27 -7.15
C LEU A 181 -7.65 11.30 -6.12
N LEU A 182 -7.49 10.91 -4.85
CA LEU A 182 -6.92 11.78 -3.82
C LEU A 182 -5.49 12.19 -4.16
N ALA A 183 -4.66 11.26 -4.67
CA ALA A 183 -3.27 11.53 -5.04
C ALA A 183 -3.14 12.55 -6.18
N ILE A 184 -4.11 12.62 -7.10
CA ILE A 184 -4.15 13.64 -8.18
C ILE A 184 -4.96 14.89 -7.79
N GLY A 185 -5.51 14.93 -6.56
CA GLY A 185 -6.26 16.06 -6.03
C GLY A 185 -7.72 16.15 -6.47
N GLN A 186 -8.27 15.08 -7.06
CA GLN A 186 -9.69 15.01 -7.49
C GLN A 186 -10.58 14.56 -6.33
N VAL A 187 -10.84 15.48 -5.40
CA VAL A 187 -11.55 15.18 -4.14
C VAL A 187 -13.03 14.93 -4.36
N VAL A 188 -13.66 15.62 -5.33
CA VAL A 188 -15.10 15.49 -5.62
C VAL A 188 -15.40 14.07 -6.12
N GLU A 189 -14.64 13.60 -7.09
CA GLU A 189 -14.75 12.27 -7.66
C GLU A 189 -14.42 11.18 -6.63
N ALA A 190 -13.44 11.44 -5.74
CA ALA A 190 -13.13 10.55 -4.63
C ALA A 190 -14.32 10.39 -3.67
N LYS A 191 -15.02 11.48 -3.30
CA LYS A 191 -16.25 11.43 -2.50
C LYS A 191 -17.36 10.62 -3.18
N GLU A 192 -17.58 10.83 -4.47
CA GLU A 192 -18.55 10.05 -5.23
C GLU A 192 -18.22 8.55 -5.25
N THR A 193 -16.92 8.22 -5.34
CA THR A 193 -16.46 6.83 -5.30
C THR A 193 -16.71 6.20 -3.93
N VAL A 194 -16.45 6.92 -2.83
CA VAL A 194 -16.78 6.46 -1.48
C VAL A 194 -18.29 6.27 -1.32
N ALA A 195 -19.11 7.20 -1.82
CA ALA A 195 -20.56 7.06 -1.79
C ALA A 195 -21.05 5.82 -2.59
N LYS A 196 -20.36 5.44 -3.67
CA LYS A 196 -20.63 4.17 -4.38
C LYS A 196 -20.26 2.96 -3.53
N MET A 197 -19.11 2.98 -2.83
CA MET A 197 -18.70 1.90 -1.93
C MET A 197 -19.72 1.68 -0.81
N GLN A 198 -20.16 2.74 -0.16
CA GLN A 198 -21.17 2.69 0.90
C GLN A 198 -22.52 2.14 0.43
N ARG A 199 -22.94 2.46 -0.80
CA ARG A 199 -24.17 1.87 -1.38
C ARG A 199 -24.04 0.37 -1.67
N LEU A 200 -22.82 -0.12 -1.93
CA LEU A 200 -22.57 -1.55 -2.18
C LEU A 200 -22.54 -2.33 -0.88
N ASP A 201 -21.86 -1.80 0.13
CA ASP A 201 -21.70 -2.42 1.45
C ASP A 201 -21.23 -1.35 2.44
N ASP A 202 -22.15 -0.81 3.24
CA ASP A 202 -21.88 0.28 4.17
C ASP A 202 -21.08 -0.19 5.39
N ASP A 203 -21.28 -1.43 5.82
CA ASP A 203 -20.62 -2.01 6.99
C ASP A 203 -19.18 -2.50 6.71
N ASN A 204 -18.72 -2.41 5.46
CA ASN A 204 -17.43 -2.94 5.06
C ASN A 204 -16.28 -2.04 5.53
N VAL A 205 -15.30 -2.66 6.18
CA VAL A 205 -14.09 -1.96 6.69
C VAL A 205 -13.38 -1.14 5.61
N ILE A 206 -13.31 -1.65 4.37
CA ILE A 206 -12.63 -0.95 3.29
C ILE A 206 -13.36 0.34 2.87
N ALA A 207 -14.70 0.38 2.99
CA ALA A 207 -15.49 1.59 2.77
C ALA A 207 -15.26 2.63 3.87
N HIS A 208 -15.18 2.19 5.13
CA HIS A 208 -14.82 3.06 6.24
C HIS A 208 -13.40 3.62 6.10
N MET A 209 -12.42 2.80 5.70
CA MET A 209 -11.05 3.23 5.44
C MET A 209 -10.99 4.26 4.30
N ALA A 210 -11.74 4.06 3.21
CA ALA A 210 -11.84 5.01 2.10
C ALA A 210 -12.45 6.34 2.56
N SER A 211 -13.53 6.28 3.35
CA SER A 211 -14.19 7.46 3.92
C SER A 211 -13.24 8.25 4.82
N ALA A 212 -12.51 7.56 5.70
CA ALA A 212 -11.53 8.18 6.57
C ALA A 212 -10.40 8.86 5.78
N ALA A 213 -9.88 8.22 4.72
CA ALA A 213 -8.86 8.81 3.86
C ALA A 213 -9.33 10.10 3.18
N VAL A 214 -10.56 10.13 2.66
CA VAL A 214 -11.16 11.35 2.09
C VAL A 214 -11.33 12.44 3.13
N LYS A 215 -11.79 12.10 4.35
CA LYS A 215 -11.97 13.04 5.46
C LYS A 215 -10.63 13.64 5.91
N MET A 216 -9.57 12.84 5.99
CA MET A 216 -8.21 13.36 6.29
C MET A 216 -7.74 14.35 5.22
N PHE A 217 -7.99 14.05 3.95
CA PHE A 217 -7.60 14.93 2.84
C PHE A 217 -8.37 16.26 2.84
N LEU A 218 -9.64 16.25 3.27
CA LEU A 218 -10.46 17.46 3.38
C LEU A 218 -9.99 18.39 4.51
N GLY A 219 -9.40 17.83 5.55
CA GLY A 219 -8.90 18.63 6.67
C GLY A 219 -10.00 19.15 7.62
N ASN A 220 -9.62 20.11 8.46
CA ASN A 220 -10.50 20.79 9.41
C ASN A 220 -11.29 19.82 10.33
N GLU A 221 -12.58 20.05 10.51
CA GLU A 221 -13.45 19.24 11.36
C GLU A 221 -13.54 17.76 10.91
N ASN A 222 -13.35 17.49 9.60
CA ASN A 222 -13.40 16.14 9.07
C ASN A 222 -12.28 15.23 9.61
N ILE A 223 -11.17 15.80 10.09
CA ILE A 223 -10.06 15.01 10.65
C ILE A 223 -10.53 14.32 11.94
N GLN A 224 -11.37 14.98 12.73
CA GLN A 224 -11.91 14.39 13.96
C GLN A 224 -12.82 13.20 13.66
N ASP A 225 -13.62 13.28 12.60
CA ASP A 225 -14.43 12.15 12.14
C ASP A 225 -13.57 10.97 11.66
N ALA A 226 -12.48 11.27 10.90
CA ALA A 226 -11.55 10.24 10.49
C ALA A 226 -10.88 9.55 11.68
N PHE A 227 -10.51 10.32 12.70
CA PHE A 227 -9.94 9.81 13.96
C PHE A 227 -10.90 8.82 14.64
N TYR A 228 -12.19 9.15 14.74
CA TYR A 228 -13.18 8.26 15.35
C TYR A 228 -13.35 6.97 14.55
N ILE A 229 -13.37 7.04 13.23
CA ILE A 229 -13.43 5.84 12.37
C ILE A 229 -12.24 4.92 12.67
N PHE A 230 -11.00 5.45 12.70
CA PHE A 230 -9.83 4.62 12.98
C PHE A 230 -9.82 4.07 14.40
N LYS A 231 -10.31 4.82 15.39
CA LYS A 231 -10.44 4.34 16.78
C LYS A 231 -11.46 3.21 16.91
N GLU A 232 -12.61 3.33 16.27
CA GLU A 232 -13.61 2.27 16.20
C GLU A 232 -13.05 0.99 15.57
N LEU A 233 -12.30 1.14 14.46
CA LEU A 233 -11.65 0.00 13.81
C LEU A 233 -10.58 -0.64 14.71
N GLN A 234 -9.84 0.14 15.50
CA GLN A 234 -8.89 -0.39 16.50
C GLN A 234 -9.58 -1.18 17.61
N GLU A 235 -10.71 -0.67 18.12
CA GLU A 235 -11.48 -1.35 19.16
C GLU A 235 -12.07 -2.67 18.67
N LYS A 236 -12.56 -2.69 17.43
CA LYS A 236 -13.23 -3.85 16.83
C LYS A 236 -12.27 -4.95 16.35
N TYR A 237 -11.16 -4.57 15.74
CA TYR A 237 -10.25 -5.50 15.04
C TYR A 237 -8.85 -5.58 15.66
N GLY A 238 -8.59 -4.82 16.71
CA GLY A 238 -7.30 -4.75 17.36
C GLY A 238 -6.36 -3.69 16.74
N SER A 239 -5.26 -3.46 17.43
CA SER A 239 -4.30 -2.41 17.08
C SER A 239 -3.25 -2.95 16.10
N SER A 240 -3.20 -2.42 14.89
CA SER A 240 -2.20 -2.72 13.87
C SER A 240 -1.29 -1.51 13.60
N ALA A 241 -0.14 -1.74 12.99
CA ALA A 241 0.75 -0.66 12.57
C ALA A 241 0.05 0.34 11.63
N LEU A 242 -0.80 -0.16 10.72
CA LEU A 242 -1.58 0.67 9.79
C LEU A 242 -2.53 1.60 10.52
N LEU A 243 -3.36 1.06 11.41
CA LEU A 243 -4.35 1.86 12.16
C LEU A 243 -3.68 2.83 13.15
N GLN A 244 -2.59 2.41 13.80
CA GLN A 244 -1.83 3.30 14.70
C GLN A 244 -1.19 4.46 13.94
N ASN A 245 -0.60 4.20 12.77
CA ASN A 245 -0.07 5.25 11.91
C ASN A 245 -1.17 6.19 11.41
N ALA A 246 -2.35 5.68 11.08
CA ALA A 246 -3.49 6.51 10.67
C ALA A 246 -3.96 7.46 11.80
N VAL A 247 -4.05 6.95 13.03
CA VAL A 247 -4.37 7.76 14.22
C VAL A 247 -3.28 8.82 14.47
N LEU A 248 -2.00 8.44 14.37
CA LEU A 248 -0.88 9.37 14.47
C LEU A 248 -1.00 10.50 13.43
N CYS A 249 -1.30 10.17 12.17
CA CYS A 249 -1.51 11.16 11.12
C CYS A 249 -2.67 12.11 11.44
N CYS A 250 -3.77 11.60 12.03
CA CYS A 250 -4.87 12.45 12.49
C CYS A 250 -4.41 13.47 13.55
N PHE A 251 -3.60 13.06 14.54
CA PHE A 251 -3.05 13.98 15.53
C PHE A 251 -2.11 15.02 14.92
N VAL A 252 -1.25 14.62 13.98
CA VAL A 252 -0.38 15.56 13.25
C VAL A 252 -1.21 16.60 12.50
N LEU A 253 -2.27 16.18 11.80
CA LEU A 253 -3.16 17.09 11.06
C LEU A 253 -3.99 18.00 11.99
N GLN A 254 -4.27 17.58 13.23
CA GLN A 254 -4.91 18.38 14.26
C GLN A 254 -3.95 19.34 14.99
N GLY A 255 -2.65 19.28 14.70
CA GLY A 255 -1.62 20.06 15.41
C GLY A 255 -1.30 19.53 16.81
N LYS A 256 -1.75 18.35 17.18
CA LYS A 256 -1.52 17.70 18.49
C LYS A 256 -0.23 16.88 18.42
N TYR A 257 0.89 17.58 18.31
CA TYR A 257 2.20 16.94 18.06
C TYR A 257 2.74 16.15 19.26
N GLY A 258 2.32 16.48 20.50
CA GLY A 258 2.70 15.73 21.70
C GLY A 258 2.12 14.32 21.69
N GLU A 259 0.81 14.20 21.45
CA GLU A 259 0.11 12.92 21.35
C GLU A 259 0.63 12.10 20.15
N ALA A 260 0.93 12.77 19.04
CA ALA A 260 1.52 12.11 17.87
C ALA A 260 2.89 11.51 18.21
N GLU A 261 3.71 12.19 19.02
CA GLU A 261 5.02 11.69 19.45
C GLU A 261 4.92 10.47 20.36
N GLU A 262 4.00 10.49 21.30
CA GLU A 262 3.76 9.33 22.19
C GLU A 262 3.43 8.08 21.37
N ILE A 263 2.50 8.21 20.42
CA ILE A 263 2.15 7.11 19.50
C ILE A 263 3.34 6.70 18.63
N ALA A 264 4.11 7.66 18.09
CA ALA A 264 5.27 7.34 17.26
C ALA A 264 6.30 6.50 18.04
N ASN A 265 6.57 6.88 19.30
CA ASN A 265 7.50 6.17 20.17
C ASN A 265 7.01 4.75 20.51
N ASP A 266 5.73 4.58 20.77
CA ASP A 266 5.13 3.27 21.05
C ASP A 266 5.09 2.39 19.79
N ASN A 267 4.79 2.96 18.63
CA ASN A 267 4.80 2.25 17.37
C ASN A 267 6.23 1.74 17.04
N MET A 268 7.27 2.53 17.29
CA MET A 268 8.65 2.09 17.08
C MET A 268 9.05 0.90 17.95
N LYS A 269 8.47 0.76 19.16
CA LYS A 269 8.69 -0.39 20.04
C LYS A 269 7.92 -1.62 19.56
N ASN A 270 6.64 -1.43 19.24
CA ASN A 270 5.72 -2.53 18.96
C ASN A 270 5.79 -3.04 17.51
N PHE A 271 6.11 -2.17 16.56
CA PHE A 271 6.10 -2.45 15.12
C PHE A 271 7.45 -2.14 14.45
N SER A 272 8.54 -2.51 15.08
CA SER A 272 9.92 -2.21 14.64
C SER A 272 10.32 -2.78 13.27
N GLN A 273 9.49 -3.63 12.66
CA GLN A 273 9.70 -4.19 11.33
C GLN A 273 8.91 -3.44 10.23
N ASN A 274 8.18 -2.39 10.59
CA ASN A 274 7.39 -1.61 9.63
C ASN A 274 8.10 -0.28 9.32
N PRO A 275 8.52 -0.03 8.05
CA PRO A 275 9.22 1.18 7.66
C PRO A 275 8.40 2.47 7.86
N GLU A 276 7.08 2.41 7.65
CA GLU A 276 6.19 3.57 7.78
C GLU A 276 6.20 4.16 9.20
N VAL A 277 6.43 3.32 10.20
CA VAL A 277 6.54 3.76 11.60
C VAL A 277 7.75 4.68 11.80
N PHE A 278 8.89 4.34 11.19
CA PHE A 278 10.09 5.18 11.28
C PHE A 278 9.95 6.47 10.49
N ILE A 279 9.30 6.43 9.31
CA ILE A 279 9.03 7.60 8.48
C ILE A 279 8.16 8.59 9.27
N ASN A 280 7.08 8.12 9.90
CA ASN A 280 6.19 8.95 10.71
C ASN A 280 6.92 9.53 11.94
N ALA A 281 7.79 8.77 12.59
CA ALA A 281 8.60 9.26 13.70
C ALA A 281 9.58 10.37 13.27
N ILE A 282 10.19 10.25 12.07
CA ILE A 282 11.03 11.30 11.46
C ILE A 282 10.20 12.56 11.22
N VAL A 283 9.03 12.42 10.59
CA VAL A 283 8.14 13.55 10.27
C VAL A 283 7.70 14.28 11.55
N VAL A 284 7.22 13.55 12.57
CA VAL A 284 6.82 14.15 13.86
C VAL A 284 7.99 14.88 14.53
N SER A 285 9.18 14.27 14.52
CA SER A 285 10.38 14.88 15.10
C SER A 285 10.79 16.18 14.39
N LEU A 286 10.66 16.23 13.05
CA LEU A 286 10.93 17.44 12.26
C LEU A 286 9.91 18.55 12.54
N ILE A 287 8.62 18.22 12.61
CA ILE A 287 7.55 19.20 12.88
C ILE A 287 7.71 19.81 14.29
N GLN A 288 8.12 19.01 15.27
CA GLN A 288 8.39 19.47 16.63
C GLN A 288 9.69 20.25 16.78
N GLY A 289 10.51 20.35 15.74
CA GLY A 289 11.82 21.03 15.80
C GLY A 289 12.83 20.32 16.70
N LYS A 290 12.79 18.98 16.78
CA LYS A 290 13.76 18.21 17.58
C LYS A 290 15.19 18.39 17.05
N SER A 291 16.18 18.09 17.90
CA SER A 291 17.58 18.22 17.54
C SER A 291 17.91 17.43 16.28
N TYR A 292 18.79 17.99 15.45
CA TYR A 292 19.27 17.34 14.23
C TYR A 292 19.81 15.92 14.49
N GLU A 293 20.47 15.71 15.62
CA GLU A 293 21.01 14.41 16.01
C GLU A 293 19.93 13.34 16.21
N THR A 294 18.77 13.73 16.78
CA THR A 294 17.62 12.82 16.96
C THR A 294 17.05 12.39 15.61
N VAL A 295 16.82 13.35 14.72
CA VAL A 295 16.32 13.07 13.36
C VAL A 295 17.32 12.22 12.59
N LYS A 296 18.61 12.59 12.62
CA LYS A 296 19.69 11.84 11.95
C LYS A 296 19.77 10.38 12.42
N ARG A 297 19.55 10.11 13.71
CA ARG A 297 19.52 8.75 14.25
C ARG A 297 18.37 7.93 13.64
N TYR A 298 17.16 8.50 13.53
CA TYR A 298 16.03 7.78 12.92
C TYR A 298 16.23 7.56 11.42
N VAL A 299 16.78 8.55 10.71
CA VAL A 299 17.16 8.40 9.30
C VAL A 299 18.21 7.31 9.11
N HIS A 300 19.20 7.24 10.00
CA HIS A 300 20.24 6.19 9.96
C HIS A 300 19.64 4.80 10.17
N LEU A 301 18.78 4.64 11.19
CA LEU A 301 18.05 3.38 11.42
C LEU A 301 17.21 2.96 10.21
N MET A 302 16.56 3.94 9.55
CA MET A 302 15.79 3.69 8.34
C MET A 302 16.69 3.23 7.18
N LYS A 303 17.86 3.86 6.98
CA LYS A 303 18.83 3.49 5.96
C LYS A 303 19.47 2.11 6.21
N GLU A 304 19.66 1.71 7.46
CA GLU A 304 20.22 0.41 7.82
C GLU A 304 19.20 -0.72 7.67
N LYS A 305 18.00 -0.55 8.26
CA LYS A 305 16.99 -1.62 8.32
C LYS A 305 16.22 -1.76 7.01
N PHE A 306 15.96 -0.65 6.31
CA PHE A 306 15.10 -0.59 5.15
C PHE A 306 15.78 0.08 3.96
N ALA A 307 17.00 -0.35 3.65
CA ALA A 307 17.82 0.21 2.58
C ALA A 307 17.13 0.21 1.21
N CYS A 308 16.29 -0.79 0.94
CA CYS A 308 15.56 -0.98 -0.31
C CYS A 308 14.15 -0.34 -0.29
N HIS A 309 13.77 0.35 0.79
CA HIS A 309 12.47 1.04 0.84
C HIS A 309 12.47 2.28 -0.04
N LEU A 310 11.36 2.56 -0.72
CA LEU A 310 11.24 3.67 -1.69
C LEU A 310 11.61 5.02 -1.10
N TRP A 311 11.18 5.30 0.13
CA TRP A 311 11.53 6.54 0.84
C TRP A 311 13.05 6.67 1.04
N THR A 312 13.73 5.56 1.37
CA THR A 312 15.18 5.55 1.58
C THR A 312 15.95 5.78 0.29
N THR A 313 15.50 5.19 -0.82
CA THR A 313 16.11 5.39 -2.14
C THR A 313 15.89 6.81 -2.65
N ASP A 314 14.68 7.35 -2.51
CA ASP A 314 14.35 8.74 -2.89
C ASP A 314 15.17 9.76 -2.08
N LEU A 315 15.29 9.56 -0.76
CA LEU A 315 16.12 10.41 0.08
C LEU A 315 17.58 10.40 -0.40
N LYS A 316 18.13 9.23 -0.70
CA LYS A 316 19.50 9.09 -1.17
C LYS A 316 19.73 9.76 -2.54
N GLU A 317 18.77 9.64 -3.44
CA GLU A 317 18.81 10.33 -4.74
C GLU A 317 18.81 11.85 -4.55
N LYS A 318 18.00 12.38 -3.66
CA LYS A 318 17.94 13.81 -3.34
C LYS A 318 19.22 14.31 -2.66
N GLU A 319 19.80 13.52 -1.75
CA GLU A 319 21.11 13.83 -1.15
C GLU A 319 22.19 13.94 -2.24
N ASN A 320 22.26 12.95 -3.16
CA ASN A 320 23.23 12.97 -4.26
C ASN A 320 23.00 14.14 -5.24
N GLU A 321 21.76 14.50 -5.51
CA GLU A 321 21.42 15.65 -6.35
C GLU A 321 21.82 16.97 -5.69
N PHE A 322 21.60 17.09 -4.39
CA PHE A 322 22.02 18.25 -3.60
C PHE A 322 23.55 18.40 -3.61
N ASP A 323 24.30 17.34 -3.35
CA ASP A 323 25.76 17.35 -3.38
C ASP A 323 26.30 17.78 -4.75
N ARG A 324 25.71 17.28 -5.85
CA ARG A 324 26.07 17.68 -7.22
C ARG A 324 25.81 19.16 -7.47
N LEU A 325 24.69 19.70 -6.95
CA LEU A 325 24.39 21.12 -7.05
C LEU A 325 25.39 21.96 -6.24
N CYS A 326 25.76 21.54 -5.03
CA CYS A 326 26.79 22.21 -4.23
C CYS A 326 28.11 22.30 -4.98
N GLU A 327 28.55 21.24 -5.67
CA GLU A 327 29.77 21.25 -6.48
C GLU A 327 29.70 22.29 -7.60
N THR A 328 28.53 22.50 -8.22
CA THR A 328 28.38 23.51 -9.30
C THR A 328 28.39 24.95 -8.79
N PHE A 329 28.10 25.19 -7.52
CA PHE A 329 28.12 26.53 -6.92
C PHE A 329 29.48 26.89 -6.25
N THR A 330 30.37 25.91 -6.04
CA THR A 330 31.68 26.11 -5.46
C THR A 330 32.77 26.31 -6.50
N THR A 331 32.47 26.19 -7.77
CA THR A 331 33.32 26.53 -8.92
C THR A 331 32.94 27.87 -9.48
#